data_edb48521dbd4921052783d2f6f25440e
#
_entry.id   edb48521dbd4921052783d2f6f25440e
#
_cell.length_a   1.000
_cell.length_b   1.000
_cell.length_c   1.000
_cell.angle_alpha   90.00
_cell.angle_beta   90.00
_cell.angle_gamma   90.00
#
_symmetry.space_group_name_H-M   'P 1'
#
loop_
_entity.id
_entity.type
_entity.pdbx_description
1 polymer ?
#
loop_
_entity_poly.entity_id
_entity_poly.type
_entity_poly.pdbx_seq_one_letter_code
_entity_poly.pdbx_strand_id
1 'polypeptide(L)'
;MNLHRKVFLILVIIGTILSFSESISAQTNYIRIARIVVDSTKLESYRAALKEEIETSVRVEAGILSLNAVYDKERPSHVTVFEIYADMDGYKAHIQTPHFKKYKNAVDGMVKSLVLTDVMPIALQSKK
;
A
#
# COMPACT_ATOMS: atom_id res chain seq x y z
N MET A 1 -59.41 -35.11 47.11
CA MET A 1 -58.00 -35.29 46.76
C MET A 1 -57.74 -34.60 45.42
N ASN A 2 -57.19 -33.41 45.49
CA ASN A 2 -56.97 -32.60 44.27
C ASN A 2 -55.55 -32.70 43.89
N LEU A 3 -55.31 -33.36 42.74
CA LEU A 3 -54.00 -33.51 42.15
C LEU A 3 -53.77 -32.30 41.24
N HIS A 4 -53.04 -31.30 41.73
CA HIS A 4 -52.64 -30.18 40.92
C HIS A 4 -51.51 -30.62 40.02
N ARG A 5 -51.84 -30.89 38.77
CA ARG A 5 -50.84 -31.02 37.67
C ARG A 5 -50.28 -29.64 37.34
N LYS A 6 -49.11 -29.33 37.87
CA LYS A 6 -48.32 -28.19 37.41
C LYS A 6 -47.79 -28.53 36.06
N VAL A 7 -48.39 -27.93 35.04
CA VAL A 7 -47.82 -27.93 33.68
C VAL A 7 -46.67 -26.93 33.67
N PHE A 8 -45.47 -27.43 33.65
CA PHE A 8 -44.29 -26.59 33.43
C PHE A 8 -44.22 -26.26 31.94
N LEU A 9 -44.57 -25.02 31.59
CA LEU A 9 -44.39 -24.50 30.25
C LEU A 9 -42.91 -24.14 30.10
N ILE A 10 -42.13 -25.00 29.41
CA ILE A 10 -40.77 -24.71 29.04
C ILE A 10 -40.84 -23.82 27.78
N LEU A 11 -40.67 -22.53 27.99
CA LEU A 11 -40.50 -21.60 26.90
C LEU A 11 -39.08 -21.81 26.32
N VAL A 12 -39.00 -22.57 25.24
CA VAL A 12 -37.75 -22.65 24.46
C VAL A 12 -37.63 -21.36 23.65
N ILE A 13 -36.87 -20.41 24.17
CA ILE A 13 -36.44 -19.25 23.40
C ILE A 13 -35.38 -19.73 22.43
N ILE A 14 -35.82 -20.02 21.21
CA ILE A 14 -34.89 -20.23 20.08
C ILE A 14 -34.36 -18.86 19.71
N GLY A 15 -33.23 -18.49 20.31
CA GLY A 15 -32.45 -17.34 19.88
C GLY A 15 -31.87 -17.64 18.50
N THR A 16 -32.46 -17.10 17.46
CA THR A 16 -31.84 -17.05 16.14
C THR A 16 -30.63 -16.16 16.25
N ILE A 17 -29.45 -16.75 16.41
CA ILE A 17 -28.18 -16.08 16.23
C ILE A 17 -28.09 -15.80 14.73
N LEU A 18 -28.46 -14.58 14.32
CA LEU A 18 -28.10 -14.07 13.01
C LEU A 18 -26.58 -13.92 13.03
N SER A 19 -25.89 -14.93 12.52
CA SER A 19 -24.49 -14.81 12.18
C SER A 19 -24.39 -13.83 11.02
N PHE A 20 -24.14 -12.56 11.32
CA PHE A 20 -23.64 -11.62 10.33
C PHE A 20 -22.25 -12.13 9.93
N SER A 21 -22.18 -12.88 8.85
CA SER A 21 -20.93 -13.06 8.11
C SER A 21 -20.60 -11.70 7.50
N GLU A 22 -19.91 -10.86 8.25
CA GLU A 22 -19.17 -9.78 7.61
C GLU A 22 -18.18 -10.47 6.67
N SER A 23 -18.49 -10.41 5.38
CA SER A 23 -17.49 -10.70 4.35
C SER A 23 -16.40 -9.67 4.54
N ILE A 24 -15.35 -10.03 5.29
CA ILE A 24 -14.10 -9.32 5.28
C ILE A 24 -13.59 -9.48 3.85
N SER A 25 -13.92 -8.52 2.99
CA SER A 25 -13.26 -8.35 1.72
C SER A 25 -11.80 -8.18 2.05
N ALA A 26 -10.98 -9.20 1.78
CA ALA A 26 -9.54 -9.11 1.95
C ALA A 26 -9.07 -7.90 1.13
N GLN A 27 -8.64 -6.84 1.83
CA GLN A 27 -8.18 -5.62 1.21
C GLN A 27 -6.94 -5.98 0.40
N THR A 28 -7.03 -5.83 -0.92
CA THR A 28 -5.93 -6.17 -1.82
C THR A 28 -4.93 -5.02 -1.83
N ASN A 29 -3.67 -5.31 -1.51
CA ASN A 29 -2.60 -4.35 -1.63
C ASN A 29 -2.53 -3.82 -3.07
N TYR A 30 -2.27 -2.53 -3.20
CA TYR A 30 -1.97 -1.91 -4.47
C TYR A 30 -0.45 -1.89 -4.67
N ILE A 31 0.01 -2.57 -5.70
CA ILE A 31 1.44 -2.77 -5.94
C ILE A 31 1.80 -2.23 -7.32
N ARG A 32 2.86 -1.44 -7.38
CA ARG A 32 3.32 -0.77 -8.59
C ARG A 32 4.83 -0.86 -8.74
N ILE A 33 5.28 -0.98 -9.97
CA ILE A 33 6.68 -0.82 -10.34
C ILE A 33 6.81 0.43 -11.22
N ALA A 34 7.65 1.36 -10.81
CA ALA A 34 8.06 2.49 -11.61
C ALA A 34 9.44 2.23 -12.22
N ARG A 35 9.53 2.30 -13.53
CA ARG A 35 10.81 2.26 -14.27
C ARG A 35 11.09 3.64 -14.81
N ILE A 36 12.23 4.20 -14.42
CA ILE A 36 12.57 5.60 -14.63
C ILE A 36 13.93 5.66 -15.32
N VAL A 37 14.03 6.43 -16.38
CA VAL A 37 15.33 6.79 -16.98
C VAL A 37 15.60 8.25 -16.66
N VAL A 38 16.71 8.50 -15.98
CA VAL A 38 17.12 9.82 -15.51
C VAL A 38 18.21 10.38 -16.42
N ASP A 39 18.23 11.68 -16.59
CA ASP A 39 19.36 12.37 -17.23
C ASP A 39 20.66 12.01 -16.50
N SER A 40 21.62 11.45 -17.22
CA SER A 40 22.89 10.97 -16.66
C SER A 40 23.72 12.08 -15.99
N THR A 41 23.47 13.34 -16.33
CA THR A 41 24.14 14.51 -15.71
C THR A 41 23.47 14.95 -14.39
N LYS A 42 22.33 14.35 -14.03
CA LYS A 42 21.49 14.72 -12.87
C LYS A 42 21.33 13.61 -11.82
N LEU A 43 22.12 12.53 -11.91
CA LEU A 43 21.91 11.32 -11.12
C LEU A 43 21.95 11.56 -9.60
N GLU A 44 22.93 12.32 -9.11
CA GLU A 44 23.06 12.57 -7.67
C GLU A 44 21.91 13.40 -7.13
N SER A 45 21.53 14.47 -7.83
CA SER A 45 20.39 15.31 -7.45
C SER A 45 19.09 14.53 -7.47
N TYR A 46 18.89 13.69 -8.48
CA TYR A 46 17.72 12.83 -8.59
C TYR A 46 17.63 11.84 -7.42
N ARG A 47 18.73 11.12 -7.16
CA ARG A 47 18.81 10.13 -6.08
C ARG A 47 18.57 10.75 -4.71
N ALA A 48 19.12 11.93 -4.46
CA ALA A 48 18.92 12.65 -3.21
C ALA A 48 17.44 13.02 -3.00
N ALA A 49 16.78 13.54 -4.03
CA ALA A 49 15.36 13.89 -3.98
C ALA A 49 14.46 12.66 -3.79
N LEU A 50 14.71 11.59 -4.51
CA LEU A 50 13.96 10.34 -4.39
C LEU A 50 14.16 9.69 -3.01
N LYS A 51 15.39 9.69 -2.50
CA LYS A 51 15.69 9.14 -1.17
C LYS A 51 14.92 9.88 -0.07
N GLU A 52 14.95 11.20 -0.09
CA GLU A 52 14.21 12.03 0.88
C GLU A 52 12.71 11.76 0.82
N GLU A 53 12.16 11.68 -0.38
CA GLU A 53 10.74 11.40 -0.61
C GLU A 53 10.35 10.04 -0.02
N ILE A 54 11.07 8.97 -0.37
CA ILE A 54 10.81 7.60 0.10
C ILE A 54 10.90 7.52 1.62
N GLU A 55 11.96 8.04 2.22
CA GLU A 55 12.17 7.99 3.67
C GLU A 55 11.08 8.75 4.43
N THR A 56 10.66 9.89 3.89
CA THR A 56 9.56 10.68 4.49
C THR A 56 8.24 9.94 4.38
N SER A 57 7.92 9.45 3.20
CA SER A 57 6.66 8.77 2.91
C SER A 57 6.45 7.54 3.79
N VAL A 58 7.44 6.68 3.88
CA VAL A 58 7.36 5.45 4.71
C VAL A 58 7.23 5.79 6.20
N ARG A 59 7.85 6.88 6.65
CA ARG A 59 7.79 7.30 8.05
C ARG A 59 6.43 7.89 8.43
N VAL A 60 5.78 8.65 7.56
CA VAL A 60 4.61 9.47 7.93
C VAL A 60 3.29 9.02 7.32
N GLU A 61 3.28 8.17 6.29
CA GLU A 61 2.07 7.75 5.58
C GLU A 61 1.63 6.35 6.00
N ALA A 62 0.49 6.26 6.67
CA ALA A 62 -0.06 4.97 7.09
C ALA A 62 -0.45 4.05 5.91
N GLY A 63 -0.79 4.61 4.76
CA GLY A 63 -1.19 3.86 3.57
C GLY A 63 -0.03 3.26 2.76
N ILE A 64 1.22 3.53 3.13
CA ILE A 64 2.41 2.97 2.50
C ILE A 64 2.94 1.81 3.34
N LEU A 65 3.06 0.64 2.72
CA LEU A 65 3.65 -0.54 3.36
C LEU A 65 5.13 -0.69 3.05
N SER A 66 5.54 -0.35 1.82
CA SER A 66 6.93 -0.47 1.39
C SER A 66 7.20 0.40 0.17
N LEU A 67 8.29 1.13 0.18
CA LEU A 67 8.87 1.80 -0.98
C LEU A 67 10.36 1.48 -1.04
N ASN A 68 10.80 0.87 -2.14
CA ASN A 68 12.21 0.52 -2.34
C ASN A 68 12.65 1.00 -3.72
N ALA A 69 13.71 1.77 -3.76
CA ALA A 69 14.31 2.25 -5.00
C ALA A 69 15.71 1.70 -5.17
N VAL A 70 16.00 1.27 -6.37
CA VAL A 70 17.30 0.79 -6.80
C VAL A 70 17.66 1.37 -8.15
N TYR A 71 18.94 1.38 -8.49
CA TYR A 71 19.38 1.69 -9.85
C TYR A 71 20.26 0.55 -10.37
N ASP A 72 20.24 0.39 -11.70
CA ASP A 72 21.03 -0.62 -12.38
C ASP A 72 22.53 -0.28 -12.25
N LYS A 73 23.33 -1.24 -11.77
CA LYS A 73 24.77 -1.05 -11.55
C LYS A 73 25.53 -0.70 -12.84
N GLU A 74 25.14 -1.33 -13.95
CA GLU A 74 25.77 -1.14 -15.25
C GLU A 74 25.19 0.06 -16.03
N ARG A 75 23.96 0.45 -15.71
CA ARG A 75 23.26 1.59 -16.30
C ARG A 75 22.69 2.49 -15.21
N PRO A 76 23.51 3.30 -14.54
CA PRO A 76 23.12 4.05 -13.35
C PRO A 76 21.96 5.03 -13.51
N SER A 77 21.64 5.43 -14.78
CA SER A 77 20.48 6.26 -15.09
C SER A 77 19.14 5.49 -15.05
N HIS A 78 19.16 4.16 -14.99
CA HIS A 78 17.97 3.32 -14.93
C HIS A 78 17.62 3.03 -13.46
N VAL A 79 16.52 3.63 -13.02
CA VAL A 79 16.01 3.51 -11.64
C VAL A 79 14.73 2.70 -11.65
N THR A 80 14.58 1.83 -10.68
CA THR A 80 13.34 1.08 -10.43
C THR A 80 12.86 1.36 -9.02
N VAL A 81 11.59 1.71 -8.87
CA VAL A 81 10.92 1.80 -7.57
C VAL A 81 9.88 0.71 -7.49
N PHE A 82 9.94 -0.08 -6.42
CA PHE A 82 8.95 -1.08 -6.09
C PHE A 82 8.09 -0.55 -4.94
N GLU A 83 6.80 -0.39 -5.21
CA GLU A 83 5.86 0.31 -4.35
C GLU A 83 4.76 -0.62 -3.87
N ILE A 84 4.53 -0.71 -2.57
CA ILE A 84 3.44 -1.46 -1.97
C ILE A 84 2.63 -0.52 -1.08
N TYR A 85 1.37 -0.33 -1.45
CA TYR A 85 0.37 0.43 -0.69
C TYR A 85 -0.63 -0.51 -0.04
N ALA A 86 -1.19 -0.11 1.09
CA ALA A 86 -2.26 -0.86 1.74
C ALA A 86 -3.44 -1.12 0.79
N ASP A 87 -3.76 -0.12 -0.03
CA ASP A 87 -4.81 -0.14 -1.06
C ASP A 87 -4.62 1.01 -2.06
N MET A 88 -5.53 1.13 -3.00
CA MET A 88 -5.56 2.23 -3.97
C MET A 88 -5.71 3.60 -3.29
N ASP A 89 -6.45 3.69 -2.18
CA ASP A 89 -6.63 4.95 -1.45
C ASP A 89 -5.33 5.43 -0.84
N GLY A 90 -4.48 4.51 -0.36
CA GLY A 90 -3.12 4.80 0.11
C GLY A 90 -2.25 5.43 -0.99
N TYR A 91 -2.32 4.90 -2.19
CA TYR A 91 -1.64 5.50 -3.35
C TYR A 91 -2.19 6.89 -3.69
N LYS A 92 -3.51 7.05 -3.77
CA LYS A 92 -4.14 8.34 -4.08
C LYS A 92 -3.79 9.42 -3.04
N ALA A 93 -3.73 9.04 -1.76
CA ALA A 93 -3.28 9.93 -0.69
C ALA A 93 -1.80 10.31 -0.86
N HIS A 94 -0.94 9.34 -1.19
CA HIS A 94 0.49 9.54 -1.37
C HIS A 94 0.80 10.65 -2.39
N ILE A 95 0.20 10.60 -3.56
CA ILE A 95 0.47 11.58 -4.63
C ILE A 95 -0.06 13.00 -4.33
N GLN A 96 -0.84 13.17 -3.27
CA GLN A 96 -1.32 14.48 -2.80
C GLN A 96 -0.49 15.06 -1.65
N THR A 97 0.48 14.30 -1.12
CA THR A 97 1.30 14.75 0.01
C THR A 97 2.25 15.88 -0.37
N PRO A 98 2.60 16.77 0.59
CA PRO A 98 3.57 17.84 0.35
C PRO A 98 4.94 17.33 -0.08
N HIS A 99 5.40 16.21 0.52
CA HIS A 99 6.72 15.64 0.21
C HIS A 99 6.76 14.98 -1.18
N PHE A 100 5.67 14.35 -1.64
CA PHE A 100 5.59 13.86 -3.01
C PHE A 100 5.62 15.02 -4.02
N LYS A 101 4.87 16.09 -3.76
CA LYS A 101 4.85 17.28 -4.62
C LYS A 101 6.21 17.98 -4.63
N LYS A 102 6.90 18.06 -3.48
CA LYS A 102 8.27 18.57 -3.39
C LYS A 102 9.22 17.76 -4.28
N TYR A 103 9.13 16.41 -4.18
CA TYR A 103 9.91 15.52 -5.04
C TYR A 103 9.63 15.77 -6.52
N LYS A 104 8.37 15.81 -6.93
CA LYS A 104 7.97 16.03 -8.33
C LYS A 104 8.51 17.36 -8.87
N ASN A 105 8.50 18.41 -8.07
CA ASN A 105 9.05 19.71 -8.43
C ASN A 105 10.60 19.66 -8.52
N ALA A 106 11.26 19.01 -7.57
CA ALA A 106 12.73 18.94 -7.54
C ALA A 106 13.30 18.16 -8.73
N VAL A 107 12.62 17.12 -9.21
CA VAL A 107 13.08 16.27 -10.31
C VAL A 107 12.52 16.68 -11.68
N ASP A 108 11.79 17.77 -11.74
CA ASP A 108 11.28 18.31 -13.01
C ASP A 108 12.43 18.58 -13.98
N GLY A 109 12.28 18.06 -15.21
CA GLY A 109 13.33 18.12 -16.23
C GLY A 109 14.48 17.12 -16.07
N MET A 110 14.50 16.30 -15.01
CA MET A 110 15.53 15.26 -14.82
C MET A 110 15.13 13.89 -15.38
N VAL A 111 13.85 13.63 -15.55
CA VAL A 111 13.32 12.33 -15.99
C VAL A 111 13.13 12.33 -17.50
N LYS A 112 13.78 11.39 -18.17
CA LYS A 112 13.66 11.18 -19.63
C LYS A 112 12.58 10.20 -20.00
N SER A 113 12.30 9.21 -19.13
CA SER A 113 11.29 8.19 -19.34
C SER A 113 10.73 7.73 -18.00
N LEU A 114 9.43 7.49 -17.96
CA LEU A 114 8.72 6.93 -16.80
C LEU A 114 7.70 5.91 -17.31
N VAL A 115 7.84 4.67 -16.86
CA VAL A 115 6.87 3.60 -17.12
C VAL A 115 6.36 3.08 -15.78
N LEU A 116 5.06 3.19 -15.58
CA LEU A 116 4.36 2.67 -14.39
C LEU A 116 3.65 1.37 -14.77
N THR A 117 3.87 0.33 -13.98
CA THR A 117 3.23 -0.98 -14.19
C THR A 117 2.56 -1.41 -12.90
N ASP A 118 1.25 -1.58 -12.94
CA ASP A 118 0.51 -2.20 -11.83
C ASP A 118 0.72 -3.71 -11.88
N VAL A 119 1.04 -4.29 -10.74
CA VAL A 119 1.40 -5.71 -10.65
C VAL A 119 0.65 -6.42 -9.53
N MET A 120 0.55 -7.73 -9.64
CA MET A 120 -0.01 -8.60 -8.62
C MET A 120 1.11 -9.40 -7.95
N PRO A 121 1.07 -9.61 -6.64
CA PRO A 121 2.11 -10.37 -5.97
C PRO A 121 1.99 -11.88 -6.25
N ILE A 122 3.12 -12.53 -6.46
CA ILE A 122 3.23 -13.99 -6.35
C ILE A 122 3.56 -14.34 -4.89
N ALA A 123 4.53 -13.64 -4.31
CA ALA A 123 4.92 -13.77 -2.91
C ALA A 123 5.62 -12.48 -2.45
N LEU A 124 5.29 -12.02 -1.24
CA LEU A 124 5.94 -10.89 -0.59
C LEU A 124 6.46 -11.38 0.75
N GLN A 125 7.76 -11.58 0.86
CA GLN A 125 8.41 -12.15 2.04
C GLN A 125 9.61 -11.29 2.45
N SER A 126 9.79 -11.09 3.75
CA SER A 126 10.96 -10.48 4.35
C SER A 126 11.30 -11.14 5.68
N LYS A 127 12.57 -11.16 6.04
CA LYS A 127 12.97 -11.55 7.41
C LYS A 127 12.70 -10.37 8.34
N LYS A 128 12.24 -10.71 9.55
CA LYS A 128 12.15 -9.76 10.68
C LYS A 128 13.53 -9.60 11.32
#